data_5de395b534b1a3593ca9d60b98af9d5f
#
_entry.id   5de395b534b1a3593ca9d60b98af9d5f
#
_cell.length_a   1.000
_cell.length_b   1.000
_cell.length_c   1.000
_cell.angle_alpha   90.00
_cell.angle_beta   90.00
_cell.angle_gamma   90.00
#
_symmetry.space_group_name_H-M   'P 1'
#
loop_
_entity.id
_entity.type
_entity.pdbx_description
1 polymer ?
#
loop_
_entity_poly.entity_id
_entity_poly.type
_entity_poly.pdbx_seq_one_letter_code
_entity_poly.pdbx_strand_id
1 'polypeptide(L)'
;MKKMILGALAFLSIQMTSAQTLEKMQWFNEPAKWEINDKALSMFVTPQSDYWRISHYGFTVDDAPFYYATYGGEFEVKVKVTGEYKARFDQAGLMLRIDHENYIKAGIEFVDGKFNLSTVVTHKTSDWSVISL
;
A
#
# COMPACT_ATOMS: atom_id res chain seq x y z
N MET A 1 -53.11 -20.59 -22.23
CA MET A 1 -51.64 -20.38 -22.26
C MET A 1 -51.31 -19.03 -21.63
N LYS A 2 -50.79 -19.01 -20.42
CA LYS A 2 -50.39 -17.78 -19.72
C LYS A 2 -48.98 -17.42 -20.17
N LYS A 3 -48.80 -16.25 -20.78
CA LYS A 3 -47.47 -15.69 -21.09
C LYS A 3 -46.88 -15.10 -19.82
N MET A 4 -45.79 -15.70 -19.33
CA MET A 4 -44.92 -15.12 -18.28
C MET A 4 -44.03 -14.06 -18.92
N ILE A 5 -44.19 -12.81 -18.52
CA ILE A 5 -43.26 -11.75 -18.85
C ILE A 5 -42.17 -11.74 -17.75
N LEU A 6 -40.97 -12.15 -18.12
CA LEU A 6 -39.81 -12.08 -17.25
C LEU A 6 -39.22 -10.66 -17.35
N GLY A 7 -39.52 -9.81 -16.38
CA GLY A 7 -38.92 -8.47 -16.30
C GLY A 7 -37.51 -8.58 -15.70
N ALA A 8 -36.48 -8.27 -16.49
CA ALA A 8 -35.13 -8.12 -16.00
C ALA A 8 -35.02 -6.77 -15.24
N LEU A 9 -34.90 -6.83 -13.91
CA LEU A 9 -34.50 -5.67 -13.13
C LEU A 9 -32.99 -5.46 -13.33
N ALA A 10 -32.65 -4.43 -14.11
CA ALA A 10 -31.27 -3.96 -14.15
C ALA A 10 -30.97 -3.18 -12.87
N PHE A 11 -30.18 -3.73 -11.96
CA PHE A 11 -29.59 -2.99 -10.85
C PHE A 11 -28.52 -2.05 -11.40
N LEU A 12 -28.83 -0.77 -11.52
CA LEU A 12 -27.84 0.26 -11.80
C LEU A 12 -27.14 0.62 -10.48
N SER A 13 -26.00 0.02 -10.19
CA SER A 13 -25.18 0.43 -9.08
C SER A 13 -24.45 1.72 -9.46
N ILE A 14 -24.87 2.84 -8.89
CA ILE A 14 -24.13 4.10 -8.97
C ILE A 14 -22.94 3.99 -8.01
N GLN A 15 -21.77 3.70 -8.53
CA GLN A 15 -20.54 3.80 -7.77
C GLN A 15 -20.13 5.27 -7.67
N MET A 16 -20.34 5.89 -6.52
CA MET A 16 -19.75 7.19 -6.22
C MET A 16 -18.29 6.99 -5.87
N THR A 17 -17.39 7.30 -6.79
CA THR A 17 -15.95 7.36 -6.53
C THR A 17 -15.63 8.73 -5.91
N SER A 18 -15.44 8.80 -4.61
CA SER A 18 -14.82 9.97 -3.99
C SER A 18 -13.30 9.86 -4.16
N ALA A 19 -12.73 10.67 -5.04
CA ALA A 19 -11.27 10.78 -5.14
C ALA A 19 -10.76 11.53 -3.91
N GLN A 20 -9.98 10.86 -3.06
CA GLN A 20 -9.20 11.53 -2.02
C GLN A 20 -8.10 12.33 -2.69
N THR A 21 -7.99 13.61 -2.37
CA THR A 21 -6.86 14.42 -2.80
C THR A 21 -5.66 14.17 -1.89
N LEU A 22 -4.45 14.10 -2.44
CA LEU A 22 -3.23 13.91 -1.67
C LEU A 22 -3.10 14.92 -0.53
N GLU A 23 -3.52 16.15 -0.73
CA GLU A 23 -3.47 17.23 0.26
C GLU A 23 -4.27 16.97 1.54
N LYS A 24 -5.20 16.03 1.53
CA LYS A 24 -6.03 15.64 2.69
C LYS A 24 -5.49 14.42 3.43
N MET A 25 -4.41 13.85 2.96
CA MET A 25 -3.71 12.75 3.61
C MET A 25 -2.74 13.29 4.66
N GLN A 26 -2.19 12.42 5.49
CA GLN A 26 -1.28 12.77 6.56
C GLN A 26 -0.13 11.77 6.67
N TRP A 27 0.95 12.20 7.31
CA TRP A 27 2.11 11.37 7.55
C TRP A 27 2.01 10.58 8.86
N PHE A 28 2.43 9.34 8.78
CA PHE A 28 2.99 8.57 9.88
C PHE A 28 4.46 8.33 9.53
N ASN A 29 5.39 8.72 10.41
CA ASN A 29 6.82 8.76 10.16
C ASN A 29 7.18 9.68 8.96
N GLU A 30 6.91 10.96 9.08
CA GLU A 30 7.16 11.95 8.03
C GLU A 30 8.62 11.97 7.61
N PRO A 31 8.95 11.83 6.30
CA PRO A 31 10.32 11.91 5.83
C PRO A 31 10.84 13.35 5.87
N ALA A 32 12.16 13.50 5.99
CA ALA A 32 12.79 14.82 6.09
C ALA A 32 12.60 15.71 4.86
N LYS A 33 12.36 15.11 3.69
CA LYS A 33 12.16 15.83 2.42
C LYS A 33 11.07 15.16 1.62
N TRP A 34 10.04 15.92 1.30
CA TRP A 34 8.96 15.49 0.44
C TRP A 34 8.25 16.70 -0.18
N GLU A 35 7.54 16.48 -1.25
CA GLU A 35 6.69 17.48 -1.90
C GLU A 35 5.51 16.86 -2.61
N ILE A 36 4.45 17.60 -2.77
CA ILE A 36 3.31 17.27 -3.62
C ILE A 36 3.28 18.24 -4.77
N ASN A 37 3.37 17.72 -5.99
CA ASN A 37 3.24 18.47 -7.22
C ASN A 37 2.11 17.86 -8.05
N ASP A 38 1.07 18.63 -8.34
CA ASP A 38 -0.14 18.17 -9.02
C ASP A 38 -0.79 16.97 -8.31
N LYS A 39 -0.59 15.78 -8.85
CA LYS A 39 -1.14 14.51 -8.34
C LYS A 39 -0.07 13.52 -7.92
N ALA A 40 1.15 13.98 -7.78
CA ALA A 40 2.28 13.15 -7.43
C ALA A 40 2.89 13.57 -6.08
N LEU A 41 3.13 12.58 -5.23
CA LEU A 41 3.93 12.69 -4.02
C LEU A 41 5.35 12.24 -4.34
N SER A 42 6.32 13.10 -4.11
CA SER A 42 7.75 12.79 -4.19
C SER A 42 8.38 12.86 -2.80
N MET A 43 9.22 11.90 -2.44
CA MET A 43 9.90 11.89 -1.14
C MET A 43 11.27 11.22 -1.21
N PHE A 44 12.13 11.60 -0.28
CA PHE A 44 13.36 10.85 0.03
C PHE A 44 13.06 9.91 1.19
N VAL A 45 13.16 8.62 0.93
CA VAL A 45 12.90 7.59 1.95
C VAL A 45 13.96 7.67 3.05
N THR A 46 13.53 7.55 4.29
CA THR A 46 14.43 7.48 5.45
C THR A 46 15.27 6.21 5.36
N PRO A 47 16.61 6.31 5.34
CA PRO A 47 17.48 5.15 5.26
C PRO A 47 17.28 4.18 6.44
N GLN A 48 17.36 2.89 6.16
CA GLN A 48 17.26 1.81 7.17
C GLN A 48 15.91 1.73 7.88
N SER A 49 14.87 2.39 7.35
CA SER A 49 13.51 2.31 7.87
C SER A 49 12.72 1.18 7.23
N ASP A 50 11.82 0.55 7.98
CA ASP A 50 10.97 -0.54 7.49
C ASP A 50 9.69 -0.67 8.32
N TYR A 51 8.84 -1.61 7.90
CA TYR A 51 7.75 -2.20 8.68
C TYR A 51 7.98 -3.71 8.71
N TRP A 52 8.44 -4.22 9.85
CA TRP A 52 8.77 -5.62 10.04
C TRP A 52 8.57 -6.06 11.49
N ARG A 53 8.13 -7.28 11.70
CA ARG A 53 7.96 -7.85 13.05
C ARG A 53 8.51 -9.27 13.13
N ILE A 54 9.53 -9.45 13.90
CA ILE A 54 10.07 -10.66 14.53
C ILE A 54 10.63 -11.70 13.56
N SER A 55 9.82 -12.25 12.64
CA SER A 55 10.21 -13.38 11.78
C SER A 55 11.53 -13.14 11.04
N HIS A 56 12.28 -14.20 10.80
CA HIS A 56 13.62 -14.27 10.19
C HIS A 56 14.74 -13.55 10.93
N TYR A 57 14.51 -12.32 11.42
CA TYR A 57 15.57 -11.43 11.88
C TYR A 57 15.51 -11.13 13.38
N GLY A 58 14.41 -11.45 14.06
CA GLY A 58 14.22 -11.23 15.48
C GLY A 58 14.01 -9.78 15.93
N PHE A 59 13.96 -8.81 15.01
CA PHE A 59 13.69 -7.41 15.32
C PHE A 59 12.26 -6.99 15.01
N THR A 60 11.87 -5.86 15.59
CA THR A 60 10.62 -5.15 15.26
C THR A 60 10.98 -3.73 14.90
N VAL A 61 10.46 -3.26 13.75
CA VAL A 61 10.64 -1.91 13.25
C VAL A 61 9.32 -1.41 12.64
N ASP A 62 9.02 -0.12 12.84
CA ASP A 62 7.73 0.50 12.47
C ASP A 62 7.97 2.00 12.19
N ASP A 63 8.96 2.32 11.36
CA ASP A 63 9.51 3.67 11.21
C ASP A 63 9.66 4.18 9.77
N ALA A 64 9.25 3.39 8.78
CA ALA A 64 9.27 3.84 7.39
C ALA A 64 8.22 4.93 7.13
N PRO A 65 8.46 5.84 6.17
CA PRO A 65 7.47 6.85 5.79
C PRO A 65 6.17 6.24 5.29
N PHE A 66 5.05 6.71 5.83
CA PHE A 66 3.72 6.25 5.44
C PHE A 66 2.76 7.43 5.30
N TYR A 67 2.38 7.74 4.07
CA TYR A 67 1.40 8.78 3.75
C TYR A 67 0.03 8.15 3.59
N TYR A 68 -0.93 8.50 4.44
CA TYR A 68 -2.14 7.74 4.57
C TYR A 68 -3.41 8.59 4.75
N ALA A 69 -4.54 7.96 4.46
CA ALA A 69 -5.86 8.40 4.88
C ALA A 69 -6.64 7.22 5.46
N THR A 70 -7.60 7.50 6.33
CA THR A 70 -8.46 6.48 6.93
C THR A 70 -9.71 6.28 6.08
N TYR A 71 -9.99 5.02 5.75
CA TYR A 71 -11.16 4.62 5.00
C TYR A 71 -11.96 3.56 5.74
N GLY A 72 -13.25 3.48 5.42
CA GLY A 72 -14.15 2.41 5.87
C GLY A 72 -15.07 1.99 4.73
N GLY A 73 -15.68 0.78 4.87
CA GLY A 73 -16.51 0.20 3.83
C GLY A 73 -15.71 -0.39 2.67
N GLU A 74 -16.33 -0.47 1.50
CA GLU A 74 -15.67 -0.96 0.28
C GLU A 74 -14.90 0.17 -0.41
N PHE A 75 -13.66 -0.08 -0.78
CA PHE A 75 -12.83 0.88 -1.50
C PHE A 75 -11.83 0.19 -2.43
N GLU A 76 -11.36 0.93 -3.40
CA GLU A 76 -10.26 0.54 -4.30
C GLU A 76 -9.17 1.60 -4.23
N VAL A 77 -7.92 1.16 -4.12
CA VAL A 77 -6.74 2.05 -4.12
C VAL A 77 -5.80 1.61 -5.22
N LYS A 78 -5.34 2.59 -6.01
CA LYS A 78 -4.32 2.41 -7.04
C LYS A 78 -3.22 3.42 -6.84
N VAL A 79 -1.97 2.97 -6.94
CA VAL A 79 -0.79 3.83 -6.95
C VAL A 79 0.13 3.43 -8.09
N LYS A 80 0.70 4.43 -8.76
CA LYS A 80 1.82 4.24 -9.65
C LYS A 80 3.08 4.64 -8.89
N VAL A 81 4.01 3.71 -8.75
CA VAL A 81 5.28 3.93 -8.06
C VAL A 81 6.39 4.04 -9.10
N THR A 82 7.24 5.04 -8.97
CA THR A 82 8.51 5.19 -9.70
C THR A 82 9.57 5.60 -8.69
N GLY A 83 10.79 5.08 -8.82
CA GLY A 83 11.83 5.40 -7.85
C GLY A 83 13.18 4.86 -8.24
N GLU A 84 14.20 5.29 -7.50
CA GLU A 84 15.55 4.76 -7.57
C GLU A 84 15.74 3.75 -6.45
N TYR A 85 16.00 2.52 -6.81
CA TYR A 85 16.26 1.41 -5.89
C TYR A 85 17.75 1.09 -5.94
N LYS A 86 18.46 1.24 -4.84
CA LYS A 86 19.93 1.14 -4.77
C LYS A 86 20.41 0.08 -3.79
N ALA A 87 19.74 -0.05 -2.67
CA ALA A 87 20.09 -0.99 -1.62
C ALA A 87 19.17 -2.21 -1.60
N ARG A 88 19.67 -3.31 -1.08
CA ARG A 88 18.85 -4.50 -0.82
C ARG A 88 17.70 -4.14 0.10
N PHE A 89 16.50 -4.59 -0.27
CA PHE A 89 15.22 -4.31 0.40
C PHE A 89 14.67 -2.89 0.20
N ASP A 90 15.25 -2.06 -0.66
CA ASP A 90 14.57 -0.85 -1.10
C ASP A 90 13.20 -1.23 -1.67
N GLN A 91 12.15 -0.61 -1.15
CA GLN A 91 10.78 -0.97 -1.48
C GLN A 91 9.84 0.22 -1.45
N ALA A 92 8.82 0.16 -2.28
CA ALA A 92 7.74 1.12 -2.28
C ALA A 92 6.44 0.50 -2.81
N GLY A 93 5.30 0.92 -2.27
CA GLY A 93 4.01 0.36 -2.65
C GLY A 93 2.84 0.88 -1.84
N LEU A 94 1.86 0.03 -1.66
CA LEU A 94 0.67 0.25 -0.85
C LEU A 94 0.76 -0.47 0.48
N MET A 95 0.13 0.11 1.50
CA MET A 95 -0.04 -0.51 2.80
C MET A 95 -1.48 -0.32 3.28
N LEU A 96 -2.08 -1.41 3.74
CA LEU A 96 -3.30 -1.40 4.53
C LEU A 96 -2.91 -1.70 5.98
N ARG A 97 -3.20 -0.76 6.88
CA ARG A 97 -2.77 -0.86 8.27
C ARG A 97 -3.95 -0.68 9.22
N ILE A 98 -4.13 -1.59 10.13
CA ILE A 98 -5.06 -1.47 11.26
C ILE A 98 -4.30 -0.92 12.47
N ASP A 99 -3.16 -1.53 12.80
CA ASP A 99 -2.28 -1.14 13.90
C ASP A 99 -0.84 -1.64 13.63
N HIS A 100 0.04 -1.51 14.62
CA HIS A 100 1.45 -1.92 14.51
C HIS A 100 1.66 -3.44 14.44
N GLU A 101 0.67 -4.24 14.75
CA GLU A 101 0.71 -5.71 14.68
C GLU A 101 -0.10 -6.31 13.53
N ASN A 102 -0.94 -5.49 12.88
CA ASN A 102 -1.88 -5.95 11.87
C ASN A 102 -1.84 -5.03 10.64
N TYR A 103 -1.11 -5.45 9.62
CA TYR A 103 -1.01 -4.74 8.35
C TYR A 103 -0.63 -5.66 7.19
N ILE A 104 -0.89 -5.19 5.99
CA ILE A 104 -0.42 -5.79 4.74
C ILE A 104 0.28 -4.69 3.96
N LYS A 105 1.51 -4.93 3.51
CA LYS A 105 2.21 -4.08 2.53
C LYS A 105 2.48 -4.86 1.27
N ALA A 106 2.33 -4.23 0.11
CA ALA A 106 2.58 -4.83 -1.18
C ALA A 106 3.12 -3.79 -2.17
N GLY A 107 4.11 -4.18 -2.96
CA GLY A 107 4.73 -3.29 -3.92
C GLY A 107 5.93 -3.88 -4.61
N ILE A 108 6.81 -3.01 -5.10
CA ILE A 108 8.07 -3.40 -5.71
C ILE A 108 9.16 -3.37 -4.65
N GLU A 109 9.96 -4.43 -4.62
CA GLU A 109 11.10 -4.58 -3.72
C GLU A 109 12.34 -4.99 -4.49
N PHE A 110 13.46 -4.38 -4.19
CA PHE A 110 14.75 -4.68 -4.80
C PHE A 110 15.54 -5.63 -3.93
N VAL A 111 15.73 -6.87 -4.42
CA VAL A 111 16.42 -7.93 -3.68
C VAL A 111 17.45 -8.57 -4.58
N ASP A 112 18.71 -8.62 -4.12
CA ASP A 112 19.83 -9.29 -4.82
C ASP A 112 19.97 -8.87 -6.30
N GLY A 113 19.85 -7.57 -6.55
CA GLY A 113 19.99 -7.00 -7.90
C GLY A 113 18.78 -7.18 -8.82
N LYS A 114 17.64 -7.63 -8.29
CA LYS A 114 16.42 -7.87 -9.07
C LYS A 114 15.22 -7.16 -8.47
N PHE A 115 14.32 -6.72 -9.35
CA PHE A 115 13.01 -6.24 -8.95
C PHE A 115 12.07 -7.41 -8.72
N ASN A 116 11.33 -7.35 -7.65
CA ASN A 116 10.35 -8.36 -7.28
C ASN A 116 9.02 -7.70 -6.94
N LEU A 117 7.93 -8.38 -7.25
CA LEU A 117 6.66 -8.11 -6.60
C LEU A 117 6.72 -8.73 -5.20
N SER A 118 6.58 -7.90 -4.18
CA SER A 118 6.67 -8.29 -2.79
C SER A 118 5.37 -8.06 -2.06
N THR A 119 5.04 -8.97 -1.16
CA THR A 119 3.92 -8.83 -0.23
C THR A 119 4.36 -9.27 1.16
N VAL A 120 4.10 -8.45 2.15
CA VAL A 120 4.27 -8.78 3.57
C VAL A 120 2.93 -8.72 4.25
N VAL A 121 2.50 -9.83 4.84
CA VAL A 121 1.32 -9.90 5.71
C VAL A 121 1.80 -9.98 7.14
N THR A 122 1.38 -9.06 7.98
CA THR A 122 1.72 -9.05 9.39
C THR A 122 0.49 -9.27 10.24
N HIS A 123 0.52 -10.30 11.04
CA HIS A 123 -0.38 -10.56 12.15
C HIS A 123 0.47 -11.03 13.33
N LYS A 124 0.83 -10.10 14.21
CA LYS A 124 1.83 -10.24 15.29
C LYS A 124 3.25 -10.48 14.78
N THR A 125 3.43 -11.33 13.78
CA THR A 125 4.70 -11.60 13.09
C THR A 125 4.55 -11.38 11.59
N SER A 126 5.61 -10.98 10.90
CA SER A 126 5.60 -10.74 9.47
C SER A 126 5.83 -12.01 8.67
N ASP A 127 5.07 -12.18 7.60
CA ASP A 127 5.23 -13.23 6.59
C ASP A 127 5.48 -12.57 5.23
N TRP A 128 6.56 -12.94 4.58
CA TRP A 128 7.09 -12.32 3.38
C TRP A 128 7.05 -13.26 2.18
N SER A 129 6.50 -12.78 1.08
CA SER A 129 6.41 -13.49 -0.20
C SER A 129 6.89 -12.60 -1.33
N VAL A 130 7.70 -13.16 -2.23
CA VAL A 130 8.25 -12.45 -3.41
C VAL A 130 8.14 -13.27 -4.66
N ILE A 131 7.93 -12.58 -5.78
CA ILE A 131 7.96 -13.13 -7.15
C ILE A 131 8.85 -12.21 -7.97
N SER A 132 9.90 -12.78 -8.57
CA SER A 132 10.79 -12.03 -9.47
C SER A 132 10.04 -11.57 -10.73
N LEU A 133 10.28 -10.33 -11.11
CA LEU A 133 9.74 -9.69 -12.31
C LEU A 133 10.68 -9.89 -13.50
#